data_46c4bb10afee0696f1cfa5d2c9b81d96
#
_entry.id   46c4bb10afee0696f1cfa5d2c9b81d96
#
_cell.length_a   1.000
_cell.length_b   1.000
_cell.length_c   1.000
_cell.angle_alpha   90.00
_cell.angle_beta   90.00
_cell.angle_gamma   90.00
#
_symmetry.space_group_name_H-M   'P 1'
#
loop_
_entity.id
_entity.type
_entity.pdbx_description
1 polymer ?
#
loop_
_entity_poly.entity_id
_entity_poly.type
_entity_poly.pdbx_seq_one_letter_code
_entity_poly.pdbx_strand_id
1 'polypeptide(L)'
;MIIDRIEVRRVHVPMKSDAVASASFSGDRGASFTAGLDKHIISVYTDDGLVGLGETWKGTPDLAVRRAAQALLGRDPLRLSLLRLDLPHDPAVINPRDRGEVVAVPVRSIVQNPATHGFEIALADILGQAYGVPVCQLLGGAVRDRVLVHYWSGRRTPEDLGAIAKMAQEQGFAGLKIKCARDDPHYERARAVYDACGPDFRLTMDPNMRFDTIEDTLRIGRELEGLPIEVFEDPVPKDDLDAYVRLRDELEIPLALHLEHPQDVLAAVARDAADMFNLRGTMSGFVQTGYMAEVAGIRVWRGSGLDLGILDASYAHACSVVASCTLGSDIVGNFLREDDLIAEPLVYEGSYVKVPAGPGLGVVLDEDALAKYAVDQGDDGPGSWSIDTTGSGK
;
A
#
# COMPACT_ATOMS: atom_id res chain seq x y z
N MET A 1 8.89 24.16 -18.67
CA MET A 1 8.06 23.67 -17.54
C MET A 1 8.86 23.79 -16.25
N ILE A 2 8.35 24.53 -15.30
CA ILE A 2 9.00 24.71 -14.00
C ILE A 2 7.94 24.54 -12.91
N ILE A 3 8.27 23.84 -11.84
CA ILE A 3 7.43 23.76 -10.65
C ILE A 3 7.42 25.15 -9.99
N ASP A 4 6.33 25.86 -10.07
CA ASP A 4 6.22 27.23 -9.58
C ASP A 4 5.51 27.34 -8.23
N ARG A 5 4.67 26.35 -7.87
CA ARG A 5 3.96 26.32 -6.60
C ARG A 5 3.70 24.87 -6.16
N ILE A 6 3.74 24.63 -4.87
CA ILE A 6 3.34 23.36 -4.25
C ILE A 6 2.38 23.67 -3.10
N GLU A 7 1.24 23.04 -3.13
CA GLU A 7 0.24 23.07 -2.06
C GLU A 7 0.18 21.70 -1.38
N VAL A 8 0.05 21.72 -0.07
CA VAL A 8 -0.10 20.52 0.74
C VAL A 8 -1.27 20.71 1.70
N ARG A 9 -2.16 19.74 1.74
CA ARG A 9 -3.31 19.69 2.64
C ARG A 9 -3.27 18.41 3.46
N ARG A 10 -3.24 18.54 4.77
CA ARG A 10 -3.37 17.42 5.68
C ARG A 10 -4.85 17.07 5.83
N VAL A 11 -5.16 15.80 5.73
CA VAL A 11 -6.51 15.27 5.83
C VAL A 11 -6.58 14.15 6.86
N HIS A 12 -7.76 13.98 7.46
CA HIS A 12 -8.13 12.83 8.26
C HIS A 12 -9.40 12.21 7.70
N VAL A 13 -9.29 11.07 7.01
CA VAL A 13 -10.43 10.35 6.46
C VAL A 13 -10.78 9.17 7.36
N PRO A 14 -11.99 9.13 7.97
CA PRO A 14 -12.41 8.04 8.83
C PRO A 14 -12.51 6.71 8.07
N MET A 15 -12.21 5.61 8.77
CA MET A 15 -12.52 4.27 8.30
C MET A 15 -13.96 3.91 8.65
N LYS A 16 -14.62 3.11 7.80
CA LYS A 16 -15.90 2.49 8.13
C LYS A 16 -15.67 1.48 9.23
N SER A 17 -16.15 1.75 10.45
CA SER A 17 -15.83 0.97 11.65
C SER A 17 -16.12 -0.52 11.48
N ASP A 18 -17.25 -0.86 10.88
CA ASP A 18 -17.70 -2.24 10.69
C ASP A 18 -16.89 -2.99 9.61
N ALA A 19 -16.25 -2.24 8.70
CA ALA A 19 -15.42 -2.82 7.66
C ALA A 19 -14.03 -3.25 8.14
N VAL A 20 -13.54 -2.68 9.25
CA VAL A 20 -12.11 -2.82 9.63
C VAL A 20 -11.83 -3.98 10.56
N ALA A 21 -12.55 -4.13 11.67
CA ALA A 21 -12.33 -5.20 12.66
C ALA A 21 -13.55 -5.44 13.53
N SER A 22 -13.62 -6.59 14.22
CA SER A 22 -14.61 -6.81 15.28
C SER A 22 -14.36 -5.89 16.48
N ALA A 23 -15.42 -5.51 17.19
CA ALA A 23 -15.35 -4.63 18.36
C ALA A 23 -14.40 -5.16 19.45
N SER A 24 -14.30 -6.49 19.62
CA SER A 24 -13.38 -7.13 20.56
C SER A 24 -11.90 -6.90 20.26
N PHE A 25 -11.55 -6.48 19.04
CA PHE A 25 -10.19 -6.20 18.60
C PHE A 25 -9.93 -4.72 18.34
N SER A 26 -10.87 -3.82 18.65
CA SER A 26 -10.80 -2.38 18.32
C SER A 26 -9.63 -1.63 18.98
N GLY A 27 -8.98 -2.17 20.00
CA GLY A 27 -7.80 -1.59 20.65
C GLY A 27 -6.48 -2.26 20.26
N ASP A 28 -6.51 -3.26 19.40
CA ASP A 28 -5.30 -3.98 18.99
C ASP A 28 -4.47 -3.20 17.97
N ARG A 29 -3.14 -3.34 18.03
CA ARG A 29 -2.21 -2.72 17.06
C ARG A 29 -2.49 -3.12 15.61
N GLY A 30 -3.04 -4.32 15.39
CA GLY A 30 -3.50 -4.78 14.07
C GLY A 30 -4.81 -4.15 13.60
N ALA A 31 -5.54 -3.48 14.50
CA ALA A 31 -6.76 -2.71 14.23
C ALA A 31 -6.54 -1.18 14.34
N SER A 32 -5.28 -0.72 14.35
CA SER A 32 -4.91 0.70 14.49
C SER A 32 -5.44 1.61 13.35
N PHE A 33 -6.07 1.02 12.35
CA PHE A 33 -6.73 1.73 11.25
C PHE A 33 -8.17 2.15 11.56
N THR A 34 -8.73 1.75 12.71
CA THR A 34 -10.15 2.05 13.05
C THR A 34 -10.45 3.54 13.19
N ALA A 35 -9.46 4.35 13.56
CA ALA A 35 -9.64 5.79 13.76
C ALA A 35 -9.69 6.58 12.45
N GLY A 36 -9.06 6.12 11.38
CA GLY A 36 -8.96 6.82 10.11
C GLY A 36 -7.54 6.92 9.56
N LEU A 37 -7.42 7.64 8.45
CA LEU A 37 -6.18 7.83 7.71
C LEU A 37 -5.73 9.29 7.77
N ASP A 38 -4.59 9.53 8.42
CA ASP A 38 -3.90 10.82 8.41
C ASP A 38 -2.92 10.85 7.24
N LYS A 39 -3.14 11.76 6.30
CA LYS A 39 -2.40 11.85 5.04
C LYS A 39 -2.08 13.31 4.68
N HIS A 40 -1.09 13.48 3.81
CA HIS A 40 -0.90 14.74 3.10
C HIS A 40 -1.30 14.53 1.64
N ILE A 41 -2.20 15.36 1.16
CA ILE A 41 -2.52 15.50 -0.27
C ILE A 41 -1.66 16.62 -0.82
N ILE A 42 -0.95 16.33 -1.90
CA ILE A 42 0.04 17.19 -2.51
C ILE A 42 -0.45 17.60 -3.90
N SER A 43 -0.48 18.89 -4.17
CA SER A 43 -0.71 19.44 -5.50
C SER A 43 0.53 20.20 -5.96
N VAL A 44 1.17 19.72 -7.01
CA VAL A 44 2.35 20.34 -7.63
C VAL A 44 1.93 21.07 -8.89
N TYR A 45 2.10 22.39 -8.91
CA TYR A 45 1.72 23.24 -10.02
C TYR A 45 2.94 23.61 -10.85
N THR A 46 2.75 23.73 -12.16
CA THR A 46 3.78 24.17 -13.10
C THR A 46 3.42 25.49 -13.77
N ASP A 47 4.43 26.24 -14.21
CA ASP A 47 4.29 27.54 -14.87
C ASP A 47 3.54 27.51 -16.21
N ASP A 48 3.31 26.32 -16.78
CA ASP A 48 2.51 26.09 -17.99
C ASP A 48 1.11 25.51 -17.69
N GLY A 49 0.72 25.46 -16.41
CA GLY A 49 -0.64 25.21 -15.95
C GLY A 49 -0.99 23.74 -15.69
N LEU A 50 -0.02 22.81 -15.72
CA LEU A 50 -0.25 21.44 -15.29
C LEU A 50 -0.28 21.33 -13.77
N VAL A 51 -1.08 20.38 -13.25
CA VAL A 51 -1.16 20.09 -11.83
C VAL A 51 -1.00 18.58 -11.62
N GLY A 52 0.02 18.20 -10.88
CA GLY A 52 0.23 16.80 -10.50
C GLY A 52 -0.25 16.54 -9.09
N LEU A 53 -0.97 15.44 -8.92
CA LEU A 53 -1.52 15.00 -7.65
C LEU A 53 -0.64 13.94 -6.99
N GLY A 54 -0.42 14.10 -5.68
CA GLY A 54 0.30 13.14 -4.85
C GLY A 54 -0.38 12.91 -3.52
N GLU A 55 -0.08 11.78 -2.92
CA GLU A 55 -0.58 11.38 -1.62
C GLU A 55 0.55 10.71 -0.84
N THR A 56 0.75 11.10 0.41
CA THR A 56 1.77 10.48 1.26
C THR A 56 1.27 9.19 1.90
N TRP A 57 2.20 8.36 2.35
CA TRP A 57 1.83 7.28 3.26
C TRP A 57 1.36 7.84 4.61
N LYS A 58 0.53 7.05 5.30
CA LYS A 58 0.09 7.33 6.66
C LYS A 58 1.29 7.58 7.58
N GLY A 59 1.22 8.66 8.36
CA GLY A 59 2.25 9.00 9.33
C GLY A 59 3.53 9.61 8.73
N THR A 60 3.51 10.06 7.48
CA THR A 60 4.62 10.84 6.91
C THR A 60 4.75 12.16 7.67
N PRO A 61 5.93 12.49 8.24
CA PRO A 61 6.11 13.71 8.99
C PRO A 61 5.99 14.96 8.11
N ASP A 62 5.29 16.01 8.57
CA ASP A 62 5.12 17.27 7.82
C ASP A 62 6.45 17.93 7.45
N LEU A 63 7.44 17.86 8.34
CA LEU A 63 8.78 18.38 8.07
C LEU A 63 9.45 17.70 6.87
N ALA A 64 9.25 16.39 6.68
CA ALA A 64 9.76 15.67 5.51
C ALA A 64 9.09 16.16 4.23
N VAL A 65 7.77 16.40 4.26
CA VAL A 65 7.00 16.93 3.14
C VAL A 65 7.48 18.34 2.78
N ARG A 66 7.67 19.24 3.77
CA ARG A 66 8.16 20.61 3.56
C ARG A 66 9.55 20.63 2.92
N ARG A 67 10.49 19.81 3.40
CA ARG A 67 11.84 19.73 2.84
C ARG A 67 11.84 19.21 1.41
N ALA A 68 11.03 18.20 1.13
CA ALA A 68 10.86 17.67 -0.22
C ALA A 68 10.28 18.72 -1.17
N ALA A 69 9.25 19.45 -0.75
CA ALA A 69 8.63 20.53 -1.52
C ALA A 69 9.63 21.65 -1.83
N GLN A 70 10.39 22.11 -0.81
CA GLN A 70 11.43 23.15 -1.00
C GLN A 70 12.50 22.72 -2.00
N ALA A 71 12.90 21.45 -2.00
CA ALA A 71 13.91 20.92 -2.91
C ALA A 71 13.41 20.78 -4.36
N LEU A 72 12.11 20.70 -4.57
CA LEU A 72 11.48 20.54 -5.89
C LEU A 72 11.09 21.89 -6.50
N LEU A 73 10.80 22.90 -5.69
CA LEU A 73 10.39 24.21 -6.16
C LEU A 73 11.43 24.82 -7.09
N GLY A 74 10.99 25.37 -8.23
CA GLY A 74 11.83 25.94 -9.27
C GLY A 74 12.54 24.93 -10.18
N ARG A 75 12.33 23.61 -9.97
CA ARG A 75 12.91 22.58 -10.84
C ARG A 75 11.99 22.26 -12.03
N ASP A 76 12.60 21.75 -13.08
CA ASP A 76 11.89 21.25 -14.26
C ASP A 76 11.53 19.76 -14.03
N PRO A 77 10.24 19.39 -13.92
CA PRO A 77 9.84 18.00 -13.70
C PRO A 77 10.28 17.05 -14.82
N LEU A 78 10.42 17.54 -16.07
CA LEU A 78 10.90 16.74 -17.19
C LEU A 78 12.37 16.32 -17.06
N ARG A 79 13.12 16.94 -16.17
CA ARG A 79 14.54 16.64 -15.91
C ARG A 79 14.77 15.85 -14.64
N LEU A 80 13.70 15.45 -13.94
CA LEU A 80 13.78 14.64 -12.73
C LEU A 80 13.66 13.15 -13.08
N SER A 81 14.50 12.34 -12.46
CA SER A 81 14.39 10.89 -12.60
C SER A 81 13.36 10.36 -11.61
N LEU A 82 12.26 9.80 -12.11
CA LEU A 82 11.28 9.10 -11.24
C LEU A 82 11.91 7.87 -10.57
N LEU A 83 12.78 7.16 -11.29
CA LEU A 83 13.44 5.95 -10.78
C LEU A 83 14.48 6.23 -9.68
N ARG A 84 14.92 7.47 -9.55
CA ARG A 84 15.96 7.91 -8.60
C ARG A 84 15.68 9.31 -8.11
N LEU A 85 14.44 9.54 -7.67
CA LEU A 85 14.07 10.83 -7.08
C LEU A 85 14.78 10.93 -5.72
N ASP A 86 15.86 11.72 -5.71
CA ASP A 86 16.65 11.98 -4.51
C ASP A 86 16.18 13.29 -3.88
N LEU A 87 15.48 13.16 -2.76
CA LEU A 87 14.99 14.28 -1.96
C LEU A 87 15.74 14.37 -0.64
N PRO A 88 15.99 15.57 -0.12
CA PRO A 88 16.72 15.78 1.13
C PRO A 88 16.09 14.98 2.26
N HIS A 89 16.88 14.11 2.88
CA HIS A 89 16.49 13.34 4.04
C HIS A 89 17.18 13.88 5.29
N ASP A 90 16.42 14.00 6.38
CA ASP A 90 16.94 14.29 7.70
C ASP A 90 16.88 13.02 8.55
N PRO A 91 18.03 12.50 8.99
CA PRO A 91 18.06 11.32 9.86
C PRO A 91 17.29 11.49 11.18
N ALA A 92 17.05 12.74 11.61
CA ALA A 92 16.23 13.02 12.79
C ALA A 92 14.71 12.90 12.51
N VAL A 93 14.30 12.92 11.26
CA VAL A 93 12.91 12.75 10.83
C VAL A 93 12.69 11.28 10.52
N ILE A 94 12.38 10.52 11.55
CA ILE A 94 12.13 9.07 11.45
C ILE A 94 10.63 8.89 11.18
N ASN A 95 10.30 8.15 10.12
CA ASN A 95 8.94 7.69 9.92
C ASN A 95 8.55 6.78 11.11
N PRO A 96 7.40 6.98 11.79
CA PRO A 96 6.96 6.10 12.87
C PRO A 96 6.92 4.62 12.49
N ARG A 97 6.73 4.31 11.21
CA ARG A 97 6.83 2.94 10.67
C ARG A 97 8.24 2.35 10.75
N ASP A 98 9.28 3.19 10.67
CA ASP A 98 10.68 2.74 10.80
C ASP A 98 11.03 2.38 12.26
N ARG A 99 10.15 2.65 13.22
CA ARG A 99 10.29 2.30 14.63
C ARG A 99 9.81 0.88 14.98
N GLY A 100 9.56 0.02 14.00
CA GLY A 100 9.28 -1.39 14.25
C GLY A 100 7.82 -1.73 14.53
N GLU A 101 6.87 -0.86 14.23
CA GLU A 101 5.46 -1.16 14.53
C GLU A 101 4.80 -2.12 13.54
N VAL A 102 5.27 -2.26 12.31
CA VAL A 102 4.68 -3.19 11.33
C VAL A 102 5.66 -3.76 10.28
N VAL A 103 6.79 -3.12 9.96
CA VAL A 103 7.60 -3.49 8.77
C VAL A 103 9.10 -3.25 8.96
N ALA A 104 9.64 -3.21 10.16
CA ALA A 104 11.05 -2.97 10.30
C ALA A 104 11.85 -4.24 10.02
N VAL A 105 12.38 -4.35 8.81
CA VAL A 105 13.65 -5.04 8.61
C VAL A 105 14.72 -3.97 8.47
N PRO A 106 15.63 -3.82 9.41
CA PRO A 106 16.79 -2.97 9.23
C PRO A 106 17.80 -3.67 8.34
N VAL A 107 17.48 -3.86 7.08
CA VAL A 107 18.50 -4.17 6.10
C VAL A 107 18.93 -2.84 5.52
N ARG A 108 20.19 -2.50 5.63
CA ARG A 108 20.97 -1.40 5.01
C ARG A 108 20.20 -0.59 3.94
N SER A 109 18.99 -0.09 4.30
CA SER A 109 18.14 0.66 3.40
C SER A 109 18.84 1.98 3.09
N ILE A 110 18.81 2.36 1.83
CA ILE A 110 19.05 3.74 1.45
C ILE A 110 17.91 4.53 2.09
N VAL A 111 18.24 5.30 3.13
CA VAL A 111 17.25 6.09 3.85
C VAL A 111 16.75 7.18 2.90
N GLN A 112 15.54 7.04 2.44
CA GLN A 112 14.88 8.03 1.58
C GLN A 112 14.03 8.97 2.41
N ASN A 113 13.80 10.19 1.89
CA ASN A 113 12.81 11.09 2.48
C ASN A 113 11.43 10.39 2.47
N PRO A 114 10.72 10.28 3.61
CA PRO A 114 9.42 9.60 3.67
C PRO A 114 8.35 10.18 2.74
N ALA A 115 8.50 11.45 2.31
CA ALA A 115 7.59 12.10 1.37
C ALA A 115 7.92 11.80 -0.10
N THR A 116 9.04 11.12 -0.41
CA THR A 116 9.44 10.81 -1.80
C THR A 116 8.32 10.14 -2.57
N HIS A 117 7.60 9.23 -1.93
CA HIS A 117 6.48 8.51 -2.54
C HIS A 117 5.40 9.46 -3.09
N GLY A 118 4.91 10.40 -2.28
CA GLY A 118 3.87 11.35 -2.71
C GLY A 118 4.34 12.28 -3.83
N PHE A 119 5.59 12.76 -3.76
CA PHE A 119 6.13 13.62 -4.81
C PHE A 119 6.45 12.85 -6.10
N GLU A 120 6.91 11.61 -6.01
CA GLU A 120 7.09 10.76 -7.19
C GLU A 120 5.77 10.61 -7.97
N ILE A 121 4.67 10.36 -7.28
CA ILE A 121 3.35 10.23 -7.89
C ILE A 121 2.94 11.54 -8.56
N ALA A 122 3.06 12.68 -7.88
CA ALA A 122 2.71 13.98 -8.44
C ALA A 122 3.54 14.33 -9.69
N LEU A 123 4.84 14.02 -9.67
CA LEU A 123 5.71 14.22 -10.83
C LEU A 123 5.35 13.29 -11.99
N ALA A 124 5.03 12.03 -11.71
CA ALA A 124 4.58 11.09 -12.74
C ALA A 124 3.25 11.53 -13.35
N ASP A 125 2.35 12.09 -12.55
CA ASP A 125 1.09 12.65 -13.01
C ASP A 125 1.33 13.83 -13.97
N ILE A 126 2.18 14.80 -13.61
CA ILE A 126 2.58 15.90 -14.51
C ILE A 126 3.16 15.37 -15.81
N LEU A 127 4.10 14.42 -15.75
CA LEU A 127 4.73 13.86 -16.94
C LEU A 127 3.72 13.15 -17.84
N GLY A 128 2.81 12.38 -17.26
CA GLY A 128 1.74 11.72 -18.00
C GLY A 128 0.81 12.71 -18.71
N GLN A 129 0.42 13.79 -18.02
CA GLN A 129 -0.36 14.88 -18.59
C GLN A 129 0.40 15.59 -19.70
N ALA A 130 1.67 15.95 -19.49
CA ALA A 130 2.51 16.63 -20.47
C ALA A 130 2.72 15.82 -21.77
N TYR A 131 2.81 14.51 -21.65
CA TYR A 131 2.97 13.61 -22.82
C TYR A 131 1.65 13.08 -23.36
N GLY A 132 0.52 13.33 -22.72
CA GLY A 132 -0.80 12.86 -23.09
C GLY A 132 -0.96 11.33 -22.93
N VAL A 133 -0.27 10.72 -21.97
CA VAL A 133 -0.29 9.27 -21.73
C VAL A 133 -0.59 8.95 -20.26
N PRO A 134 -1.21 7.79 -19.96
CA PRO A 134 -1.37 7.33 -18.58
C PRO A 134 0.00 6.97 -17.96
N VAL A 135 0.09 7.08 -16.62
CA VAL A 135 1.32 6.83 -15.87
C VAL A 135 1.93 5.45 -16.15
N CYS A 136 1.14 4.41 -16.35
CA CYS A 136 1.65 3.08 -16.68
C CYS A 136 2.51 3.06 -17.96
N GLN A 137 2.28 3.96 -18.91
CA GLN A 137 3.14 4.07 -20.12
C GLN A 137 4.53 4.63 -19.77
N LEU A 138 4.62 5.53 -18.80
CA LEU A 138 5.91 6.05 -18.30
C LEU A 138 6.71 4.98 -17.54
N LEU A 139 6.03 3.99 -16.99
CA LEU A 139 6.63 2.88 -16.23
C LEU A 139 7.06 1.69 -17.09
N GLY A 140 6.86 1.76 -18.41
CA GLY A 140 7.27 0.70 -19.35
C GLY A 140 6.12 0.10 -20.17
N GLY A 141 4.89 0.49 -19.92
CA GLY A 141 3.69 0.03 -20.60
C GLY A 141 2.93 -1.07 -19.86
N ALA A 142 1.62 -0.95 -19.83
CA ALA A 142 0.76 -1.90 -19.16
C ALA A 142 0.70 -3.25 -19.89
N VAL A 143 0.85 -4.35 -19.17
CA VAL A 143 0.64 -5.72 -19.65
C VAL A 143 -0.79 -6.20 -19.36
N ARG A 144 -1.55 -5.44 -18.58
CA ARG A 144 -2.98 -5.66 -18.27
C ARG A 144 -3.70 -4.34 -18.04
N ASP A 145 -5.01 -4.32 -18.28
CA ASP A 145 -5.88 -3.16 -18.10
C ASP A 145 -6.61 -3.12 -16.74
N ARG A 146 -6.43 -4.16 -15.94
CA ARG A 146 -7.03 -4.33 -14.60
C ARG A 146 -6.13 -5.14 -13.69
N VAL A 147 -6.24 -4.90 -12.39
CA VAL A 147 -5.41 -5.52 -11.35
C VAL A 147 -6.29 -6.34 -10.42
N LEU A 148 -5.87 -7.58 -10.13
CA LEU A 148 -6.54 -8.44 -9.15
C LEU A 148 -6.39 -7.84 -7.74
N VAL A 149 -7.50 -7.77 -7.01
CA VAL A 149 -7.56 -7.29 -5.63
C VAL A 149 -8.27 -8.29 -4.74
N HIS A 150 -7.83 -8.40 -3.49
CA HIS A 150 -8.56 -9.11 -2.45
C HIS A 150 -9.21 -8.10 -1.51
N TYR A 151 -10.38 -8.45 -0.97
CA TYR A 151 -10.96 -7.68 0.11
C TYR A 151 -10.02 -7.73 1.32
N TRP A 152 -10.07 -6.72 2.19
CA TRP A 152 -9.21 -6.66 3.35
C TRP A 152 -10.03 -6.58 4.63
N SER A 153 -9.57 -7.23 5.69
CA SER A 153 -10.13 -7.08 7.03
C SER A 153 -9.04 -7.14 8.09
N GLY A 154 -9.22 -6.39 9.16
CA GLY A 154 -8.47 -6.55 10.40
C GLY A 154 -8.84 -7.85 11.12
N ARG A 155 -8.52 -7.94 12.42
CA ARG A 155 -8.86 -9.11 13.23
C ARG A 155 -10.36 -9.17 13.51
N ARG A 156 -10.94 -10.37 13.35
CA ARG A 156 -12.38 -10.61 13.57
C ARG A 156 -12.60 -11.88 14.36
N THR A 157 -13.77 -11.96 15.03
CA THR A 157 -14.30 -13.24 15.52
C THR A 157 -14.62 -14.17 14.35
N PRO A 158 -14.73 -15.49 14.55
CA PRO A 158 -15.11 -16.40 13.46
C PRO A 158 -16.44 -16.03 12.78
N GLU A 159 -17.47 -15.64 13.55
CA GLU A 159 -18.78 -15.23 13.04
C GLU A 159 -18.68 -13.98 12.16
N ASP A 160 -18.04 -12.91 12.67
CA ASP A 160 -17.86 -11.68 11.90
C ASP A 160 -17.01 -11.92 10.65
N LEU A 161 -16.01 -12.81 10.72
CA LEU A 161 -15.17 -13.12 9.58
C LEU A 161 -15.92 -13.85 8.48
N GLY A 162 -16.75 -14.82 8.84
CA GLY A 162 -17.63 -15.52 7.90
C GLY A 162 -18.61 -14.55 7.22
N ALA A 163 -19.20 -13.62 8.00
CA ALA A 163 -20.11 -12.61 7.47
C ALA A 163 -19.41 -11.63 6.49
N ILE A 164 -18.22 -11.14 6.84
CA ILE A 164 -17.43 -10.25 5.96
C ILE A 164 -16.96 -10.98 4.70
N ALA A 165 -16.52 -12.22 4.80
CA ALA A 165 -16.12 -13.03 3.64
C ALA A 165 -17.31 -13.21 2.68
N LYS A 166 -18.50 -13.51 3.22
CA LYS A 166 -19.72 -13.65 2.42
C LYS A 166 -20.11 -12.35 1.72
N MET A 167 -20.07 -11.24 2.44
CA MET A 167 -20.32 -9.91 1.89
C MET A 167 -19.32 -9.56 0.78
N ALA A 168 -18.02 -9.83 0.99
CA ALA A 168 -16.99 -9.59 -0.01
C ALA A 168 -17.21 -10.46 -1.27
N GLN A 169 -17.57 -11.73 -1.10
CA GLN A 169 -17.91 -12.61 -2.22
C GLN A 169 -19.14 -12.10 -3.00
N GLU A 170 -20.18 -11.63 -2.32
CA GLU A 170 -21.37 -11.04 -2.95
C GLU A 170 -21.06 -9.75 -3.73
N GLN A 171 -20.04 -9.00 -3.31
CA GLN A 171 -19.49 -7.86 -4.05
C GLN A 171 -18.56 -8.29 -5.20
N GLY A 172 -18.32 -9.58 -5.38
CA GLY A 172 -17.55 -10.14 -6.47
C GLY A 172 -16.07 -10.37 -6.17
N PHE A 173 -15.61 -10.16 -4.92
CA PHE A 173 -14.22 -10.47 -4.57
C PHE A 173 -14.00 -11.99 -4.55
N ALA A 174 -12.84 -12.41 -5.07
CA ALA A 174 -12.43 -13.82 -5.12
C ALA A 174 -11.59 -14.25 -3.90
N GLY A 175 -11.30 -13.34 -3.00
CA GLY A 175 -10.51 -13.61 -1.81
C GLY A 175 -10.51 -12.48 -0.79
N LEU A 176 -9.99 -12.80 0.38
CA LEU A 176 -9.94 -11.94 1.55
C LEU A 176 -8.57 -12.04 2.22
N LYS A 177 -7.96 -10.89 2.52
CA LYS A 177 -6.79 -10.80 3.39
C LYS A 177 -7.23 -10.42 4.80
N ILE A 178 -6.75 -11.15 5.81
CA ILE A 178 -7.09 -10.90 7.21
C ILE A 178 -5.85 -10.68 8.07
N LYS A 179 -6.00 -9.85 9.10
CA LYS A 179 -5.02 -9.76 10.18
C LYS A 179 -5.27 -10.84 11.22
N CYS A 180 -4.18 -11.37 11.78
CA CYS A 180 -4.23 -12.39 12.82
C CYS A 180 -3.07 -12.24 13.81
N ALA A 181 -3.14 -12.99 14.91
CA ALA A 181 -2.10 -13.09 15.92
C ALA A 181 -2.09 -14.50 16.50
N ARG A 182 -0.99 -14.93 17.14
CA ARG A 182 -0.73 -16.29 17.64
C ARG A 182 -1.91 -16.96 18.33
N ASP A 183 -2.61 -16.20 19.18
CA ASP A 183 -3.64 -16.73 20.08
C ASP A 183 -5.07 -16.60 19.49
N ASP A 184 -5.22 -16.30 18.20
CA ASP A 184 -6.52 -16.29 17.54
C ASP A 184 -7.06 -17.72 17.31
N PRO A 185 -8.38 -17.91 17.27
CA PRO A 185 -8.98 -19.19 16.91
C PRO A 185 -8.89 -19.41 15.38
N HIS A 186 -7.69 -19.81 14.92
CA HIS A 186 -7.35 -19.83 13.49
C HIS A 186 -8.21 -20.80 12.69
N TYR A 187 -8.40 -22.01 13.23
CA TYR A 187 -9.21 -23.04 12.57
C TYR A 187 -10.66 -22.58 12.41
N GLU A 188 -11.28 -22.09 13.50
CA GLU A 188 -12.67 -21.64 13.50
C GLU A 188 -12.87 -20.45 12.56
N ARG A 189 -11.89 -19.51 12.51
CA ARG A 189 -11.92 -18.36 11.60
C ARG A 189 -11.83 -18.79 10.14
N ALA A 190 -10.86 -19.63 9.80
CA ALA A 190 -10.71 -20.14 8.44
C ALA A 190 -11.90 -21.02 8.02
N ARG A 191 -12.41 -21.85 8.94
CA ARG A 191 -13.57 -22.67 8.72
C ARG A 191 -14.84 -21.85 8.46
N ALA A 192 -15.04 -20.73 9.18
CA ALA A 192 -16.16 -19.82 8.96
C ALA A 192 -16.13 -19.19 7.56
N VAL A 193 -14.94 -18.82 7.07
CA VAL A 193 -14.78 -18.35 5.67
C VAL A 193 -15.11 -19.46 4.67
N TYR A 194 -14.57 -20.66 4.89
CA TYR A 194 -14.81 -21.81 4.02
C TYR A 194 -16.31 -22.18 3.96
N ASP A 195 -17.00 -22.23 5.11
CA ASP A 195 -18.42 -22.57 5.18
C ASP A 195 -19.31 -21.49 4.52
N ALA A 196 -18.89 -20.22 4.59
CA ALA A 196 -19.63 -19.11 4.01
C ALA A 196 -19.44 -18.98 2.48
N CYS A 197 -18.23 -19.24 1.98
CA CYS A 197 -17.83 -18.88 0.61
C CYS A 197 -17.44 -20.08 -0.27
N GLY A 198 -17.17 -21.25 0.33
CA GLY A 198 -16.71 -22.45 -0.39
C GLY A 198 -15.19 -22.45 -0.68
N PRO A 199 -14.69 -23.53 -1.33
CA PRO A 199 -13.26 -23.81 -1.43
C PRO A 199 -12.50 -22.91 -2.42
N ASP A 200 -13.20 -22.24 -3.32
CA ASP A 200 -12.57 -21.38 -4.34
C ASP A 200 -12.28 -19.97 -3.82
N PHE A 201 -12.84 -19.60 -2.64
CA PHE A 201 -12.60 -18.29 -2.05
C PHE A 201 -11.27 -18.27 -1.29
N ARG A 202 -10.34 -17.42 -1.71
CA ARG A 202 -8.97 -17.42 -1.22
C ARG A 202 -8.84 -16.67 0.10
N LEU A 203 -8.05 -17.20 1.03
CA LEU A 203 -7.79 -16.57 2.32
C LEU A 203 -6.29 -16.35 2.52
N THR A 204 -5.88 -15.08 2.54
CA THR A 204 -4.54 -14.64 2.93
C THR A 204 -4.54 -14.30 4.42
N MET A 205 -3.66 -14.93 5.20
CA MET A 205 -3.50 -14.67 6.63
C MET A 205 -2.21 -13.89 6.89
N ASP A 206 -2.35 -12.68 7.44
CA ASP A 206 -1.24 -11.77 7.69
C ASP A 206 -1.10 -11.47 9.19
N PRO A 207 -0.30 -12.23 9.92
CA PRO A 207 0.00 -11.98 11.32
C PRO A 207 0.91 -10.78 11.57
N ASN A 208 1.56 -10.21 10.56
CA ASN A 208 2.56 -9.18 10.74
C ASN A 208 3.59 -9.57 11.84
N MET A 209 4.23 -10.71 11.69
CA MET A 209 5.22 -11.31 12.61
C MET A 209 4.67 -11.74 13.99
N ARG A 210 3.34 -11.77 14.19
CA ARG A 210 2.70 -12.06 15.50
C ARG A 210 2.35 -13.52 15.70
N PHE A 211 2.86 -14.44 14.88
CA PHE A 211 2.94 -15.85 15.26
C PHE A 211 4.17 -16.14 16.12
N ASP A 212 5.04 -15.14 16.24
CA ASP A 212 6.20 -15.04 17.13
C ASP A 212 7.31 -16.06 16.83
N THR A 213 7.02 -17.36 16.82
CA THR A 213 8.02 -18.42 16.67
C THR A 213 7.74 -19.36 15.50
N ILE A 214 8.78 -20.07 15.06
CA ILE A 214 8.65 -21.14 14.06
C ILE A 214 7.70 -22.22 14.56
N GLU A 215 7.85 -22.63 15.81
CA GLU A 215 7.04 -23.70 16.44
C GLU A 215 5.55 -23.33 16.49
N ASP A 216 5.23 -22.09 16.85
CA ASP A 216 3.84 -21.61 16.83
C ASP A 216 3.28 -21.56 15.41
N THR A 217 4.08 -21.09 14.44
CA THR A 217 3.68 -21.06 13.03
C THR A 217 3.39 -22.46 12.49
N LEU A 218 4.26 -23.42 12.78
CA LEU A 218 4.08 -24.82 12.40
C LEU A 218 2.83 -25.45 13.05
N ARG A 219 2.58 -25.15 14.32
CA ARG A 219 1.35 -25.61 15.02
C ARG A 219 0.11 -25.06 14.35
N ILE A 220 0.07 -23.73 14.10
CA ILE A 220 -1.06 -23.07 13.43
C ILE A 220 -1.25 -23.62 12.01
N GLY A 221 -0.17 -23.78 11.26
CA GLY A 221 -0.24 -24.35 9.91
C GLY A 221 -0.87 -25.74 9.87
N ARG A 222 -0.45 -26.63 10.80
CA ARG A 222 -1.03 -27.97 10.91
C ARG A 222 -2.50 -27.98 11.32
N GLU A 223 -2.94 -27.03 12.16
CA GLU A 223 -4.35 -26.85 12.50
C GLU A 223 -5.21 -26.48 11.29
N LEU A 224 -4.61 -25.83 10.27
CA LEU A 224 -5.28 -25.32 9.08
C LEU A 224 -5.16 -26.24 7.85
N GLU A 225 -4.45 -27.36 7.96
CA GLU A 225 -4.31 -28.33 6.86
C GLU A 225 -5.68 -28.74 6.29
N GLY A 226 -5.79 -28.73 4.97
CA GLY A 226 -7.03 -29.05 4.25
C GLY A 226 -8.05 -27.91 4.15
N LEU A 227 -7.76 -26.71 4.69
CA LEU A 227 -8.55 -25.50 4.46
C LEU A 227 -7.95 -24.64 3.33
N PRO A 228 -8.74 -23.81 2.62
CA PRO A 228 -8.28 -23.07 1.45
C PRO A 228 -7.46 -21.82 1.83
N ILE A 229 -6.35 -22.01 2.56
CA ILE A 229 -5.41 -20.95 2.89
C ILE A 229 -4.49 -20.69 1.68
N GLU A 230 -4.53 -19.47 1.15
CA GLU A 230 -3.69 -19.10 0.00
C GLU A 230 -2.24 -18.91 0.43
N VAL A 231 -2.00 -18.22 1.56
CA VAL A 231 -0.67 -17.87 2.01
C VAL A 231 -0.64 -17.36 3.45
N PHE A 232 0.47 -17.60 4.15
CA PHE A 232 0.87 -16.87 5.36
C PHE A 232 1.85 -15.76 4.98
N GLU A 233 1.45 -14.51 5.23
CA GLU A 233 2.31 -13.34 5.02
C GLU A 233 3.00 -12.94 6.32
N ASP A 234 4.33 -12.89 6.32
CA ASP A 234 5.14 -12.49 7.48
C ASP A 234 4.73 -13.22 8.79
N PRO A 235 4.78 -14.55 8.88
CA PRO A 235 4.38 -15.24 10.10
C PRO A 235 5.32 -14.95 11.28
N VAL A 236 6.63 -14.86 11.04
CA VAL A 236 7.70 -14.63 12.02
C VAL A 236 8.55 -13.41 11.63
N PRO A 237 9.47 -12.93 12.51
CA PRO A 237 10.38 -11.85 12.17
C PRO A 237 11.15 -12.10 10.85
N LYS A 238 11.25 -11.06 10.02
CA LYS A 238 11.80 -11.13 8.65
C LYS A 238 13.30 -10.98 8.55
N ASP A 239 13.97 -10.65 9.62
CA ASP A 239 15.42 -10.57 9.73
C ASP A 239 16.09 -11.95 9.77
N ASP A 240 15.33 -13.00 10.07
CA ASP A 240 15.75 -14.39 10.02
C ASP A 240 15.19 -15.12 8.78
N LEU A 241 15.86 -15.00 7.65
CA LEU A 241 15.45 -15.70 6.42
C LEU A 241 15.64 -17.24 6.52
N ASP A 242 16.52 -17.73 7.39
CA ASP A 242 16.70 -19.18 7.60
C ASP A 242 15.46 -19.78 8.30
N ALA A 243 14.78 -18.99 9.14
CA ALA A 243 13.48 -19.38 9.70
C ALA A 243 12.42 -19.58 8.61
N TYR A 244 12.40 -18.71 7.60
CA TYR A 244 11.48 -18.84 6.46
C TYR A 244 11.79 -20.06 5.59
N VAL A 245 13.07 -20.34 5.32
CA VAL A 245 13.48 -21.56 4.61
C VAL A 245 12.98 -22.79 5.35
N ARG A 246 13.21 -22.87 6.67
CA ARG A 246 12.74 -23.99 7.50
C ARG A 246 11.20 -24.11 7.48
N LEU A 247 10.48 -23.00 7.58
CA LEU A 247 9.00 -23.00 7.54
C LEU A 247 8.49 -23.51 6.18
N ARG A 248 9.11 -23.13 5.05
CA ARG A 248 8.74 -23.62 3.73
C ARG A 248 8.95 -25.14 3.58
N ASP A 249 10.00 -25.66 4.20
CA ASP A 249 10.28 -27.11 4.16
C ASP A 249 9.27 -27.94 4.98
N GLU A 250 8.68 -27.33 6.03
CA GLU A 250 7.85 -28.05 7.00
C GLU A 250 6.33 -27.76 6.87
N LEU A 251 5.92 -26.69 6.11
CA LEU A 251 4.53 -26.28 5.92
C LEU A 251 4.01 -26.60 4.51
N GLU A 252 2.75 -27.03 4.41
CA GLU A 252 2.03 -27.12 3.14
C GLU A 252 1.47 -25.75 2.69
N ILE A 253 1.21 -24.83 3.65
CA ILE A 253 0.71 -23.49 3.36
C ILE A 253 1.84 -22.64 2.83
N PRO A 254 1.69 -22.02 1.63
CA PRO A 254 2.72 -21.16 1.07
C PRO A 254 3.06 -19.98 1.96
N LEU A 255 4.31 -19.50 1.89
CA LEU A 255 4.78 -18.33 2.63
C LEU A 255 4.98 -17.13 1.72
N ALA A 256 4.66 -15.95 2.24
CA ALA A 256 5.01 -14.69 1.61
C ALA A 256 5.82 -13.78 2.54
N LEU A 257 6.77 -13.08 1.95
CA LEU A 257 7.51 -12.00 2.59
C LEU A 257 7.02 -10.65 2.10
N HIS A 258 6.74 -9.75 3.04
CA HIS A 258 6.45 -8.37 2.75
C HIS A 258 7.76 -7.56 2.67
N LEU A 259 8.16 -7.18 1.45
CA LEU A 259 9.42 -6.57 1.14
C LEU A 259 9.23 -5.18 0.50
N GLU A 260 10.21 -4.30 0.69
CA GLU A 260 10.16 -2.94 0.15
C GLU A 260 11.40 -2.59 -0.68
N HIS A 261 12.56 -3.13 -0.30
CA HIS A 261 13.83 -2.74 -0.90
C HIS A 261 14.40 -3.82 -1.83
N PRO A 262 15.08 -3.43 -2.94
CA PRO A 262 15.71 -4.38 -3.86
C PRO A 262 16.67 -5.36 -3.19
N GLN A 263 17.40 -4.91 -2.16
CA GLN A 263 18.35 -5.74 -1.41
C GLN A 263 17.65 -6.88 -0.67
N ASP A 264 16.46 -6.61 -0.10
CA ASP A 264 15.67 -7.61 0.63
C ASP A 264 15.11 -8.66 -0.34
N VAL A 265 14.63 -8.21 -1.52
CA VAL A 265 14.19 -9.10 -2.59
C VAL A 265 15.34 -10.00 -3.05
N LEU A 266 16.54 -9.44 -3.30
CA LEU A 266 17.72 -10.25 -3.67
C LEU A 266 18.08 -11.26 -2.58
N ALA A 267 18.06 -10.86 -1.31
CA ALA A 267 18.37 -11.74 -0.20
C ALA A 267 17.36 -12.89 -0.07
N ALA A 268 16.06 -12.59 -0.19
CA ALA A 268 14.98 -13.57 -0.12
C ALA A 268 15.04 -14.56 -1.30
N VAL A 269 15.30 -14.08 -2.52
CA VAL A 269 15.49 -14.92 -3.73
C VAL A 269 16.70 -15.81 -3.57
N ALA A 270 17.84 -15.27 -3.14
CA ALA A 270 19.08 -16.04 -2.98
C ALA A 270 18.99 -17.17 -1.94
N ARG A 271 18.09 -17.03 -0.95
CA ARG A 271 17.84 -18.03 0.09
C ARG A 271 16.67 -18.95 -0.23
N ASP A 272 15.93 -18.69 -1.30
CA ASP A 272 14.65 -19.37 -1.59
C ASP A 272 13.69 -19.32 -0.39
N ALA A 273 13.58 -18.12 0.23
CA ALA A 273 12.97 -17.96 1.55
C ALA A 273 11.44 -17.87 1.52
N ALA A 274 10.80 -17.64 0.38
CA ALA A 274 9.34 -17.53 0.27
C ALA A 274 8.83 -17.91 -1.11
N ASP A 275 7.56 -18.29 -1.19
CA ASP A 275 6.86 -18.69 -2.42
C ASP A 275 6.32 -17.50 -3.20
N MET A 276 6.07 -16.39 -2.49
CA MET A 276 5.46 -15.16 -3.02
C MET A 276 6.00 -13.95 -2.30
N PHE A 277 5.85 -12.76 -2.93
CA PHE A 277 6.17 -11.50 -2.24
C PHE A 277 4.99 -10.54 -2.23
N ASN A 278 4.74 -9.95 -1.05
CA ASN A 278 4.04 -8.70 -0.92
C ASN A 278 5.06 -7.57 -1.10
N LEU A 279 4.95 -6.79 -2.17
CA LEU A 279 5.91 -5.72 -2.44
C LEU A 279 5.31 -4.35 -2.11
N ARG A 280 6.14 -3.49 -1.51
CA ARG A 280 5.85 -2.08 -1.24
C ARG A 280 6.91 -1.18 -1.87
N GLY A 281 7.05 0.01 -1.35
CA GLY A 281 7.96 1.03 -1.84
C GLY A 281 7.28 2.08 -2.72
N THR A 282 8.06 2.99 -3.27
CA THR A 282 7.59 3.96 -4.26
C THR A 282 7.02 3.26 -5.49
N MET A 283 6.32 3.98 -6.34
CA MET A 283 5.73 3.40 -7.56
C MET A 283 6.82 2.78 -8.46
N SER A 284 7.90 3.51 -8.72
CA SER A 284 9.04 2.99 -9.48
C SER A 284 9.81 1.89 -8.74
N GLY A 285 9.90 1.98 -7.42
CA GLY A 285 10.52 0.95 -6.57
C GLY A 285 9.77 -0.38 -6.65
N PHE A 286 8.43 -0.34 -6.61
CA PHE A 286 7.60 -1.52 -6.82
C PHE A 286 7.82 -2.16 -8.19
N VAL A 287 7.89 -1.36 -9.26
CA VAL A 287 8.16 -1.87 -10.61
C VAL A 287 9.53 -2.54 -10.68
N GLN A 288 10.57 -1.94 -10.06
CA GLN A 288 11.91 -2.52 -10.02
C GLN A 288 11.95 -3.85 -9.26
N THR A 289 11.41 -3.89 -8.04
CA THR A 289 11.37 -5.10 -7.21
C THR A 289 10.47 -6.18 -7.81
N GLY A 290 9.36 -5.77 -8.43
CA GLY A 290 8.45 -6.67 -9.15
C GLY A 290 9.12 -7.33 -10.36
N TYR A 291 9.93 -6.60 -11.12
CA TYR A 291 10.71 -7.17 -12.21
C TYR A 291 11.79 -8.17 -11.70
N MET A 292 12.42 -7.85 -10.57
CA MET A 292 13.37 -8.79 -9.94
C MET A 292 12.69 -10.10 -9.52
N ALA A 293 11.50 -10.01 -8.93
CA ALA A 293 10.69 -11.17 -8.57
C ALA A 293 10.25 -11.96 -9.82
N GLU A 294 9.86 -11.27 -10.90
CA GLU A 294 9.50 -11.89 -12.18
C GLU A 294 10.65 -12.71 -12.76
N VAL A 295 11.87 -12.16 -12.80
CA VAL A 295 13.07 -12.89 -13.26
C VAL A 295 13.36 -14.11 -12.40
N ALA A 296 13.04 -14.05 -11.10
CA ALA A 296 13.16 -15.18 -10.17
C ALA A 296 11.98 -16.18 -10.26
N GLY A 297 10.96 -15.92 -11.09
CA GLY A 297 9.78 -16.78 -11.20
C GLY A 297 8.80 -16.67 -10.01
N ILE A 298 8.91 -15.60 -9.20
CA ILE A 298 8.10 -15.39 -7.98
C ILE A 298 6.92 -14.46 -8.29
N ARG A 299 5.72 -14.90 -7.91
CA ARG A 299 4.51 -14.08 -8.03
C ARG A 299 4.45 -13.05 -6.91
N VAL A 300 3.87 -11.89 -7.24
CA VAL A 300 3.79 -10.77 -6.30
C VAL A 300 2.39 -10.16 -6.25
N TRP A 301 2.16 -9.36 -5.21
CA TRP A 301 1.06 -8.40 -5.12
C TRP A 301 1.55 -7.09 -4.51
N ARG A 302 0.73 -6.05 -4.64
CA ARG A 302 0.99 -4.75 -4.03
C ARG A 302 0.34 -4.69 -2.65
N GLY A 303 1.17 -4.54 -1.61
CA GLY A 303 0.69 -4.17 -0.29
C GLY A 303 0.39 -2.68 -0.16
N SER A 304 -0.56 -2.34 0.69
CA SER A 304 -0.95 -0.95 0.95
C SER A 304 -0.97 -0.62 2.45
N GLY A 305 -1.21 0.65 2.74
CA GLY A 305 -1.53 1.12 4.08
C GLY A 305 -3.02 1.37 4.29
N LEU A 306 -3.89 0.84 3.40
CA LEU A 306 -5.27 1.22 3.23
C LEU A 306 -5.37 2.69 2.78
N ASP A 307 -4.70 2.99 1.69
CA ASP A 307 -4.43 4.35 1.20
C ASP A 307 -5.65 4.98 0.51
N LEU A 308 -5.63 6.27 0.17
CA LEU A 308 -6.74 6.99 -0.49
C LEU A 308 -6.65 6.85 -2.02
N GLY A 309 -7.56 7.50 -2.75
CA GLY A 309 -7.76 7.29 -4.17
C GLY A 309 -6.59 7.64 -5.07
N ILE A 310 -5.78 8.64 -4.72
CA ILE A 310 -4.58 9.02 -5.51
C ILE A 310 -3.52 7.92 -5.43
N LEU A 311 -3.25 7.40 -4.22
CA LEU A 311 -2.33 6.29 -4.01
C LEU A 311 -2.85 5.01 -4.65
N ASP A 312 -4.13 4.68 -4.49
CA ASP A 312 -4.73 3.50 -5.10
C ASP A 312 -4.65 3.55 -6.64
N ALA A 313 -4.86 4.71 -7.26
CA ALA A 313 -4.66 4.90 -8.70
C ALA A 313 -3.19 4.64 -9.10
N SER A 314 -2.24 5.19 -8.34
CA SER A 314 -0.81 4.96 -8.60
C SER A 314 -0.43 3.47 -8.48
N TYR A 315 -1.02 2.76 -7.54
CA TYR A 315 -0.83 1.31 -7.39
C TYR A 315 -1.41 0.53 -8.56
N ALA A 316 -2.62 0.91 -9.04
CA ALA A 316 -3.19 0.27 -10.22
C ALA A 316 -2.29 0.43 -11.45
N HIS A 317 -1.72 1.63 -11.68
CA HIS A 317 -0.74 1.85 -12.74
C HIS A 317 0.52 0.98 -12.56
N ALA A 318 1.12 0.98 -11.37
CA ALA A 318 2.34 0.21 -11.12
C ALA A 318 2.12 -1.30 -11.24
N CYS A 319 1.03 -1.84 -10.68
CA CYS A 319 0.67 -3.25 -10.79
C CYS A 319 0.39 -3.69 -12.23
N SER A 320 -0.12 -2.78 -13.06
CA SER A 320 -0.45 -3.10 -14.46
C SER A 320 0.77 -3.41 -15.33
N VAL A 321 1.95 -2.89 -14.96
CA VAL A 321 3.20 -3.07 -15.73
C VAL A 321 4.07 -4.24 -15.24
N VAL A 322 3.81 -4.75 -14.04
CA VAL A 322 4.57 -5.88 -13.46
C VAL A 322 3.87 -7.19 -13.81
N ALA A 323 4.46 -7.99 -14.72
CA ALA A 323 3.82 -9.22 -15.22
C ALA A 323 3.62 -10.27 -14.12
N SER A 324 4.53 -10.36 -13.13
CA SER A 324 4.41 -11.24 -11.96
C SER A 324 3.38 -10.80 -10.92
N CYS A 325 2.80 -9.57 -11.03
CA CYS A 325 1.75 -9.08 -10.13
C CYS A 325 0.40 -9.73 -10.47
N THR A 326 0.23 -10.98 -10.02
CA THR A 326 -0.92 -11.85 -10.36
C THR A 326 -1.71 -12.30 -9.15
N LEU A 327 -1.34 -11.85 -7.96
CA LEU A 327 -2.03 -12.13 -6.70
C LEU A 327 -2.89 -10.94 -6.27
N GLY A 328 -3.83 -11.15 -5.34
CA GLY A 328 -4.75 -10.11 -4.89
C GLY A 328 -4.04 -8.97 -4.17
N SER A 329 -3.95 -7.81 -4.81
CA SER A 329 -3.36 -6.59 -4.25
C SER A 329 -4.29 -5.91 -3.25
N ASP A 330 -3.71 -5.15 -2.30
CA ASP A 330 -4.43 -4.48 -1.21
C ASP A 330 -5.02 -3.12 -1.68
N ILE A 331 -5.54 -3.03 -2.91
CA ILE A 331 -6.17 -1.84 -3.48
C ILE A 331 -7.68 -1.99 -3.29
N VAL A 332 -8.18 -1.65 -2.11
CA VAL A 332 -9.57 -1.95 -1.74
C VAL A 332 -10.51 -0.75 -1.80
N GLY A 333 -10.02 0.41 -2.22
CA GLY A 333 -10.84 1.57 -2.48
C GLY A 333 -11.72 1.99 -1.30
N ASN A 334 -12.84 2.62 -1.62
CA ASN A 334 -13.82 3.12 -0.66
C ASN A 334 -14.69 2.02 0.01
N PHE A 335 -14.37 0.74 -0.18
CA PHE A 335 -15.03 -0.33 0.58
C PHE A 335 -14.73 -0.24 2.08
N LEU A 336 -13.57 0.29 2.46
CA LEU A 336 -13.10 0.33 3.85
C LEU A 336 -13.12 1.74 4.49
N ARG A 337 -13.20 2.80 3.71
CA ARG A 337 -13.11 4.18 4.18
C ARG A 337 -14.28 5.03 3.73
N GLU A 338 -14.51 6.14 4.42
CA GLU A 338 -15.67 7.02 4.15
C GLU A 338 -15.56 7.77 2.83
N ASP A 339 -14.33 8.03 2.36
CA ASP A 339 -14.07 8.81 1.16
C ASP A 339 -12.70 8.49 0.55
N ASP A 340 -12.55 8.70 -0.75
CA ASP A 340 -11.31 8.50 -1.51
C ASP A 340 -10.63 9.81 -1.91
N LEU A 341 -11.28 10.94 -1.71
CA LEU A 341 -10.85 12.31 -2.10
C LEU A 341 -10.62 12.49 -3.60
N ILE A 342 -11.17 11.63 -4.42
CA ILE A 342 -11.18 11.75 -5.89
C ILE A 342 -12.62 11.86 -6.39
N ALA A 343 -12.85 12.71 -7.41
CA ALA A 343 -14.18 13.04 -7.90
C ALA A 343 -14.97 11.83 -8.40
N GLU A 344 -14.28 10.91 -9.08
CA GLU A 344 -14.86 9.65 -9.53
C GLU A 344 -14.09 8.49 -8.90
N PRO A 345 -14.73 7.62 -8.11
CA PRO A 345 -14.10 6.45 -7.52
C PRO A 345 -13.48 5.54 -8.57
N LEU A 346 -12.41 4.82 -8.20
CA LEU A 346 -11.85 3.78 -9.05
C LEU A 346 -12.91 2.72 -9.39
N VAL A 347 -12.88 2.22 -10.61
CA VAL A 347 -13.87 1.26 -11.11
C VAL A 347 -13.47 -0.16 -10.73
N TYR A 348 -14.32 -0.84 -9.97
CA TYR A 348 -14.15 -2.25 -9.61
C TYR A 348 -15.11 -3.12 -10.41
N GLU A 349 -14.60 -4.17 -11.02
CA GLU A 349 -15.36 -5.23 -11.71
C GLU A 349 -15.09 -6.57 -11.03
N GLY A 350 -15.93 -6.94 -10.08
CA GLY A 350 -15.67 -8.09 -9.21
C GLY A 350 -14.35 -7.89 -8.44
N SER A 351 -13.47 -8.88 -8.52
CA SER A 351 -12.16 -8.86 -7.85
C SER A 351 -11.09 -8.06 -8.61
N TYR A 352 -11.46 -7.17 -9.51
CA TYR A 352 -10.51 -6.41 -10.30
C TYR A 352 -10.78 -4.90 -10.22
N VAL A 353 -9.72 -4.12 -9.98
CA VAL A 353 -9.74 -2.67 -10.17
C VAL A 353 -9.22 -2.33 -11.57
N LYS A 354 -9.93 -1.49 -12.32
CA LYS A 354 -9.47 -0.98 -13.62
C LYS A 354 -8.33 0.00 -13.45
N VAL A 355 -7.36 -0.08 -14.35
CA VAL A 355 -6.29 0.93 -14.45
C VAL A 355 -6.87 2.17 -15.11
N PRO A 356 -6.76 3.37 -14.51
CA PRO A 356 -7.23 4.59 -15.13
C PRO A 356 -6.56 4.84 -16.49
N ALA A 357 -7.32 5.21 -17.51
CA ALA A 357 -6.84 5.32 -18.88
C ALA A 357 -6.51 6.76 -19.33
N GLY A 358 -6.86 7.76 -18.52
CA GLY A 358 -6.60 9.18 -18.83
C GLY A 358 -5.11 9.55 -18.73
N PRO A 359 -4.71 10.70 -19.30
CA PRO A 359 -3.36 11.23 -19.10
C PRO A 359 -3.04 11.41 -17.62
N GLY A 360 -1.78 11.16 -17.26
CA GLY A 360 -1.34 11.18 -15.86
C GLY A 360 -1.88 10.00 -15.08
N LEU A 361 -2.30 10.24 -13.84
CA LEU A 361 -2.97 9.25 -12.99
C LEU A 361 -4.40 8.93 -13.45
N GLY A 362 -4.98 9.78 -14.30
CA GLY A 362 -6.37 9.61 -14.77
C GLY A 362 -7.43 9.79 -13.68
N VAL A 363 -7.10 10.47 -12.59
CA VAL A 363 -8.01 10.84 -11.49
C VAL A 363 -8.01 12.35 -11.27
N VAL A 364 -9.10 12.88 -10.72
CA VAL A 364 -9.27 14.30 -10.40
C VAL A 364 -9.56 14.41 -8.91
N LEU A 365 -8.97 15.40 -8.25
CA LEU A 365 -9.19 15.68 -6.83
C LEU A 365 -10.64 16.18 -6.62
N ASP A 366 -11.31 15.67 -5.59
CA ASP A 366 -12.57 16.21 -5.10
C ASP A 366 -12.27 17.30 -4.06
N GLU A 367 -12.40 18.57 -4.47
CA GLU A 367 -12.13 19.74 -3.62
C GLU A 367 -13.12 19.86 -2.46
N ASP A 368 -14.38 19.44 -2.63
CA ASP A 368 -15.38 19.47 -1.58
C ASP A 368 -15.10 18.40 -0.52
N ALA A 369 -14.77 17.20 -0.96
CA ALA A 369 -14.34 16.12 -0.06
C ALA A 369 -13.03 16.50 0.65
N LEU A 370 -12.06 17.06 -0.08
CA LEU A 370 -10.81 17.53 0.50
C LEU A 370 -11.04 18.58 1.60
N ALA A 371 -11.91 19.55 1.36
CA ALA A 371 -12.28 20.57 2.35
C ALA A 371 -13.00 19.96 3.57
N LYS A 372 -13.87 18.97 3.35
CA LYS A 372 -14.60 18.27 4.42
C LYS A 372 -13.68 17.54 5.39
N TYR A 373 -12.63 16.90 4.88
CA TYR A 373 -11.72 16.08 5.68
C TYR A 373 -10.40 16.78 6.04
N ALA A 374 -10.27 18.07 5.68
CA ALA A 374 -9.08 18.86 6.01
C ALA A 374 -8.90 18.98 7.53
N VAL A 375 -7.65 18.96 7.98
CA VAL A 375 -7.24 19.18 9.36
C VAL A 375 -6.67 20.57 9.49
N ASP A 376 -7.27 21.44 10.35
CA ASP A 376 -6.86 22.83 10.50
C ASP A 376 -5.47 23.00 11.09
N GLN A 377 -5.09 22.11 12.06
CA GLN A 377 -3.77 22.11 12.69
C GLN A 377 -3.24 20.69 12.82
N GLY A 378 -1.97 20.49 12.46
CA GLY A 378 -1.21 19.29 12.76
C GLY A 378 -0.31 19.49 13.99
N ASP A 379 0.30 18.41 14.48
CA ASP A 379 1.20 18.43 15.65
C ASP A 379 2.40 19.37 15.43
N ASP A 380 2.79 19.64 14.17
CA ASP A 380 3.98 20.41 13.78
C ASP A 380 3.66 21.72 13.06
N GLY A 381 2.39 22.20 13.06
CA GLY A 381 2.00 23.45 12.38
C GLY A 381 0.64 23.42 11.68
N PRO A 382 0.35 24.37 10.79
CA PRO A 382 -0.91 24.45 10.08
C PRO A 382 -1.15 23.20 9.22
N GLY A 383 -2.39 22.70 9.20
CA GLY A 383 -2.78 21.51 8.44
C GLY A 383 -2.73 21.69 6.92
N SER A 384 -2.74 22.94 6.46
CA SER A 384 -2.60 23.29 5.03
C SER A 384 -1.55 24.38 4.86
N TRP A 385 -0.73 24.26 3.82
CA TRP A 385 0.29 25.25 3.50
C TRP A 385 0.64 25.23 2.01
N SER A 386 1.21 26.32 1.54
CA SER A 386 1.75 26.42 0.18
C SER A 386 3.10 27.10 0.16
N ILE A 387 3.91 26.77 -0.83
CA ILE A 387 5.16 27.46 -1.17
C ILE A 387 5.17 27.78 -2.67
N ASP A 388 5.78 28.89 -3.03
CA ASP A 388 5.94 29.31 -4.42
C ASP A 388 7.34 29.86 -4.70
N THR A 389 7.66 30.08 -5.97
CA THR A 389 8.95 30.63 -6.41
C THR A 389 9.17 32.09 -6.03
N THR A 390 8.16 32.79 -5.55
CA THR A 390 8.25 34.20 -5.11
C THR A 390 8.59 34.34 -3.64
N GLY A 391 8.61 33.23 -2.89
CA GLY A 391 8.86 33.22 -1.45
C GLY A 391 7.67 33.72 -0.61
N SER A 392 6.49 33.85 -1.21
CA SER A 392 5.26 34.33 -0.55
C SER A 392 4.43 33.18 0.07
N GLY A 393 5.07 32.12 0.57
CA GLY A 393 4.39 30.99 1.21
C GLY A 393 3.47 31.45 2.36
N LYS A 394 2.21 31.00 2.33
CA LYS A 394 1.19 31.18 3.39
C LYS A 394 0.99 29.92 4.18
#